data_7f1abe731db951bd78a1f4d4d9fe3b5c
#
_entry.id   7f1abe731db951bd78a1f4d4d9fe3b5c
#
_cell.length_a   1.000
_cell.length_b   1.000
_cell.length_c   1.000
_cell.angle_alpha   90.00
_cell.angle_beta   90.00
_cell.angle_gamma   90.00
#
_symmetry.space_group_name_H-M   'P 1'
#
loop_
_entity.id
_entity.type
_entity.pdbx_description
1 polymer ?
#
loop_
_entity_poly.entity_id
_entity_poly.type
_entity_poly.pdbx_seq_one_letter_code
_entity_poly.pdbx_strand_id
1 'polypeptide(L)'
;WFHLDEEGRPTVVAGGPPDYFSETGQRWGNPLYRWDVLEREGFSFWIRRLEKALELFHLVRIDHFRGFEAYWEIPASCPTAVEGRWVKAPGEKLFQKIQEVFGEVPVLAEDLGVITPEVEALRDRFGLPGMKVLLFAFDDGMENPFLPHNYPAHGRVVVYTGTHDNDTTLGWYRTATPHEKAFMARYLADWGITFREEEEVPWALMHLGMKSVARLAVYPVQDVLALGSEARMNYPGRPSGNWAWR
;
A
#
# COMPACT_ATOMS: atom_id res chain seq x y z
N TRP A 1 -25.59 -0.50 0.04
CA TRP A 1 -24.28 -0.06 0.49
C TRP A 1 -23.33 0.30 -0.65
N PHE A 2 -23.69 -0.04 -1.90
CA PHE A 2 -22.91 0.23 -3.10
C PHE A 2 -23.75 0.97 -4.14
N HIS A 3 -23.10 1.68 -5.05
CA HIS A 3 -23.74 2.30 -6.20
C HIS A 3 -24.05 1.24 -7.28
N LEU A 4 -25.24 0.66 -7.22
CA LEU A 4 -25.71 -0.39 -8.13
C LEU A 4 -26.99 0.05 -8.86
N ASP A 5 -27.20 -0.50 -10.06
CA ASP A 5 -28.48 -0.42 -10.79
C ASP A 5 -29.51 -1.44 -10.27
N GLU A 6 -30.68 -1.50 -10.88
CA GLU A 6 -31.76 -2.41 -10.50
C GLU A 6 -31.41 -3.90 -10.72
N GLU A 7 -30.47 -4.19 -11.60
CA GLU A 7 -29.96 -5.52 -11.87
C GLU A 7 -28.74 -5.90 -10.99
N GLY A 8 -28.33 -5.00 -10.08
CA GLY A 8 -27.22 -5.22 -9.15
C GLY A 8 -25.83 -4.99 -9.77
N ARG A 9 -25.74 -4.33 -10.91
CA ARG A 9 -24.47 -4.00 -11.56
C ARG A 9 -23.97 -2.62 -11.08
N PRO A 10 -22.64 -2.42 -10.94
CA PRO A 10 -22.10 -1.10 -10.58
C PRO A 10 -22.48 -0.02 -11.60
N THR A 11 -22.93 1.13 -11.10
CA THR A 11 -23.16 2.33 -11.92
C THR A 11 -21.89 3.19 -12.04
N VAL A 12 -21.06 3.12 -11.00
CA VAL A 12 -19.71 3.70 -10.92
C VAL A 12 -18.76 2.68 -10.32
N VAL A 13 -17.49 2.77 -10.69
CA VAL A 13 -16.44 1.85 -10.24
C VAL A 13 -15.21 2.60 -9.75
N ALA A 14 -14.42 1.93 -8.91
CA ALA A 14 -13.17 2.45 -8.38
C ALA A 14 -12.04 2.33 -9.40
N GLY A 15 -11.03 3.19 -9.21
CA GLY A 15 -9.78 3.18 -9.93
C GLY A 15 -8.83 4.27 -9.45
N GLY A 16 -7.79 4.52 -10.23
CA GLY A 16 -6.86 5.62 -10.06
C GLY A 16 -6.79 6.47 -11.32
N PRO A 17 -6.58 7.79 -11.21
CA PRO A 17 -6.48 8.68 -12.37
C PRO A 17 -5.25 8.36 -13.23
N PRO A 18 -5.19 8.86 -14.46
CA PRO A 18 -3.96 8.88 -15.24
C PRO A 18 -2.78 9.48 -14.48
N ASP A 19 -1.63 8.83 -14.56
CA ASP A 19 -0.39 9.25 -13.93
C ASP A 19 0.83 8.89 -14.81
N TYR A 20 2.05 9.07 -14.28
CA TYR A 20 3.30 8.73 -14.97
C TYR A 20 3.45 7.24 -15.29
N PHE A 21 2.80 6.37 -14.54
CA PHE A 21 2.88 4.91 -14.70
C PHE A 21 1.79 4.36 -15.63
N SER A 22 0.67 5.09 -15.76
CA SER A 22 -0.46 4.69 -16.59
C SER A 22 -1.11 5.90 -17.25
N GLU A 23 -0.94 6.04 -18.55
CA GLU A 23 -1.52 7.13 -19.36
C GLU A 23 -3.06 7.16 -19.30
N THR A 24 -3.69 6.01 -19.15
CA THR A 24 -5.16 5.86 -19.08
C THR A 24 -5.67 5.66 -17.65
N GLY A 25 -4.78 5.74 -16.65
CA GLY A 25 -5.08 5.40 -15.28
C GLY A 25 -5.32 3.92 -15.06
N GLN A 26 -5.82 3.57 -13.89
CA GLN A 26 -6.14 2.19 -13.53
C GLN A 26 -7.64 2.08 -13.26
N ARG A 27 -8.34 1.25 -14.01
CA ARG A 27 -9.74 0.92 -13.77
C ARG A 27 -9.82 -0.42 -13.04
N TRP A 28 -10.01 -0.38 -11.72
CA TRP A 28 -10.07 -1.60 -10.91
C TRP A 28 -11.41 -2.32 -11.03
N GLY A 29 -12.50 -1.58 -11.24
CA GLY A 29 -13.80 -2.15 -11.59
C GLY A 29 -14.66 -2.58 -10.40
N ASN A 30 -14.17 -2.56 -9.17
CA ASN A 30 -14.97 -2.84 -7.99
C ASN A 30 -16.00 -1.72 -7.74
N PRO A 31 -17.20 -2.05 -7.19
CA PRO A 31 -18.23 -1.06 -6.89
C PRO A 31 -17.79 -0.11 -5.80
N LEU A 32 -18.28 1.13 -5.86
CA LEU A 32 -18.04 2.16 -4.85
C LEU A 32 -19.13 2.19 -3.79
N TYR A 33 -18.75 2.57 -2.57
CA TYR A 33 -19.66 2.65 -1.43
C TYR A 33 -20.65 3.81 -1.55
N ARG A 34 -21.88 3.57 -1.15
CA ARG A 34 -22.88 4.59 -0.82
C ARG A 34 -22.57 5.17 0.56
N TRP A 35 -21.60 6.09 0.63
CA TRP A 35 -21.16 6.68 1.90
C TRP A 35 -22.28 7.38 2.65
N ASP A 36 -23.24 7.97 1.94
CA ASP A 36 -24.44 8.58 2.51
C ASP A 36 -25.31 7.56 3.27
N VAL A 37 -25.44 6.36 2.74
CA VAL A 37 -26.17 5.25 3.39
C VAL A 37 -25.38 4.71 4.57
N LEU A 38 -24.08 4.43 4.36
CA LEU A 38 -23.23 3.87 5.41
C LEU A 38 -23.12 4.79 6.62
N GLU A 39 -23.00 6.11 6.41
CA GLU A 39 -22.96 7.11 7.50
C GLU A 39 -24.29 7.13 8.25
N ARG A 40 -25.43 7.16 7.55
CA ARG A 40 -26.76 7.15 8.15
C ARG A 40 -27.02 5.87 8.99
N GLU A 41 -26.44 4.75 8.60
CA GLU A 41 -26.50 3.47 9.32
C GLU A 41 -25.40 3.33 10.39
N GLY A 42 -24.70 4.43 10.75
CA GLY A 42 -23.63 4.43 11.75
C GLY A 42 -22.44 3.56 11.38
N PHE A 43 -22.15 3.43 10.08
CA PHE A 43 -21.06 2.60 9.53
C PHE A 43 -21.10 1.11 9.95
N SER A 44 -22.27 0.60 10.25
CA SER A 44 -22.45 -0.76 10.78
C SER A 44 -21.83 -1.85 9.91
N PHE A 45 -21.80 -1.69 8.59
CA PHE A 45 -21.13 -2.58 7.66
C PHE A 45 -19.62 -2.67 7.93
N TRP A 46 -18.95 -1.52 8.09
CA TRP A 46 -17.51 -1.44 8.36
C TRP A 46 -17.16 -1.95 9.75
N ILE A 47 -17.99 -1.64 10.75
CA ILE A 47 -17.80 -2.13 12.12
C ILE A 47 -17.84 -3.64 12.15
N ARG A 48 -18.88 -4.27 11.57
CA ARG A 48 -18.99 -5.74 11.51
C ARG A 48 -17.86 -6.39 10.71
N ARG A 49 -17.41 -5.74 9.62
CA ARG A 49 -16.30 -6.24 8.83
C ARG A 49 -14.99 -6.26 9.61
N LEU A 50 -14.70 -5.19 10.35
CA LEU A 50 -13.52 -5.13 11.22
C LEU A 50 -13.65 -6.08 12.40
N GLU A 51 -14.79 -6.13 13.04
CA GLU A 51 -15.06 -7.10 14.15
C GLU A 51 -14.73 -8.53 13.72
N LYS A 52 -15.22 -8.96 12.56
CA LYS A 52 -14.92 -10.29 12.03
C LYS A 52 -13.45 -10.50 11.67
N ALA A 53 -12.78 -9.50 11.14
CA ALA A 53 -11.36 -9.59 10.89
C ALA A 53 -10.54 -9.68 12.19
N LEU A 54 -10.92 -8.92 13.22
CA LEU A 54 -10.25 -8.90 14.52
C LEU A 54 -10.50 -10.15 15.39
N GLU A 55 -11.51 -10.96 15.09
CA GLU A 55 -11.65 -12.31 15.66
C GLU A 55 -10.47 -13.23 15.24
N LEU A 56 -9.85 -12.96 14.08
CA LEU A 56 -8.80 -13.78 13.49
C LEU A 56 -7.42 -13.14 13.55
N PHE A 57 -7.35 -11.81 13.51
CA PHE A 57 -6.10 -11.05 13.34
C PHE A 57 -6.00 -9.91 14.35
N HIS A 58 -4.79 -9.60 14.78
CA HIS A 58 -4.52 -8.50 15.73
C HIS A 58 -4.46 -7.12 15.04
N LEU A 59 -4.16 -7.10 13.74
CA LEU A 59 -4.01 -5.90 12.94
C LEU A 59 -4.51 -6.17 11.52
N VAL A 60 -5.25 -5.22 10.95
CA VAL A 60 -5.82 -5.30 9.61
C VAL A 60 -5.17 -4.27 8.70
N ARG A 61 -4.56 -4.71 7.59
CA ARG A 61 -4.13 -3.79 6.54
C ARG A 61 -5.33 -3.38 5.70
N ILE A 62 -5.57 -2.09 5.59
CA ILE A 62 -6.57 -1.54 4.67
C ILE A 62 -5.84 -1.04 3.43
N ASP A 63 -6.19 -1.62 2.30
CA ASP A 63 -5.69 -1.26 1.00
C ASP A 63 -6.28 0.06 0.51
N HIS A 64 -5.50 0.82 -0.27
CA HIS A 64 -5.92 2.10 -0.84
C HIS A 64 -6.52 3.05 0.21
N PHE A 65 -5.78 3.28 1.30
CA PHE A 65 -6.22 4.12 2.43
C PHE A 65 -6.64 5.52 2.00
N ARG A 66 -5.99 6.09 0.98
CA ARG A 66 -6.35 7.42 0.47
C ARG A 66 -7.82 7.52 0.03
N GLY A 67 -8.45 6.40 -0.34
CA GLY A 67 -9.87 6.34 -0.72
C GLY A 67 -10.83 6.74 0.39
N PHE A 68 -10.39 6.76 1.65
CA PHE A 68 -11.19 7.26 2.77
C PHE A 68 -11.14 8.79 2.92
N GLU A 69 -10.18 9.44 2.28
CA GLU A 69 -10.13 10.90 2.16
C GLU A 69 -10.86 11.34 0.87
N ALA A 70 -10.42 10.79 -0.28
CA ALA A 70 -11.07 10.95 -1.57
C ALA A 70 -10.74 9.77 -2.48
N TYR A 71 -11.69 9.30 -3.25
CA TYR A 71 -11.55 8.22 -4.20
C TYR A 71 -11.80 8.69 -5.63
N TRP A 72 -11.20 7.98 -6.59
CA TRP A 72 -11.42 8.23 -8.00
C TRP A 72 -12.63 7.44 -8.49
N GLU A 73 -13.70 8.16 -8.81
CA GLU A 73 -14.96 7.60 -9.30
C GLU A 73 -14.96 7.59 -10.84
N ILE A 74 -15.19 6.42 -11.42
CA ILE A 74 -15.25 6.21 -12.86
C ILE A 74 -16.66 5.74 -13.22
N PRO A 75 -17.36 6.36 -14.19
CA PRO A 75 -18.62 5.82 -14.71
C PRO A 75 -18.41 4.37 -15.22
N ALA A 76 -19.28 3.45 -14.81
CA ALA A 76 -19.10 2.03 -15.13
C ALA A 76 -19.07 1.73 -16.64
N SER A 77 -19.66 2.61 -17.44
CA SER A 77 -19.64 2.54 -18.92
C SER A 77 -18.29 2.93 -19.55
N CYS A 78 -17.41 3.61 -18.82
CA CYS A 78 -16.11 4.04 -19.33
C CYS A 78 -15.12 2.87 -19.32
N PRO A 79 -14.41 2.59 -20.42
CA PRO A 79 -13.47 1.47 -20.50
C PRO A 79 -12.15 1.72 -19.77
N THR A 80 -11.81 2.99 -19.52
CA THR A 80 -10.56 3.42 -18.84
C THR A 80 -10.86 4.35 -17.68
N ALA A 81 -9.83 4.75 -16.95
CA ALA A 81 -9.95 5.67 -15.83
C ALA A 81 -9.79 7.16 -16.21
N VAL A 82 -9.67 7.49 -17.50
CA VAL A 82 -9.50 8.88 -17.97
C VAL A 82 -10.72 9.73 -17.62
N GLU A 83 -11.93 9.20 -17.83
CA GLU A 83 -13.17 9.88 -17.49
C GLU A 83 -13.57 9.55 -16.04
N GLY A 84 -13.01 10.27 -15.10
CA GLY A 84 -13.31 10.10 -13.69
C GLY A 84 -13.30 11.44 -12.95
N ARG A 85 -13.57 11.36 -11.65
CA ARG A 85 -13.51 12.53 -10.77
C ARG A 85 -13.14 12.12 -9.34
N TRP A 86 -12.49 13.03 -8.62
CA TRP A 86 -12.28 12.88 -7.20
C TRP A 86 -13.57 13.13 -6.42
N VAL A 87 -13.92 12.22 -5.54
CA VAL A 87 -15.07 12.31 -4.64
C VAL A 87 -14.59 12.15 -3.21
N LYS A 88 -14.96 13.10 -2.34
CA LYS A 88 -14.63 13.06 -0.91
C LYS A 88 -15.36 11.91 -0.21
N ALA A 89 -14.67 11.23 0.70
CA ALA A 89 -15.23 10.20 1.56
C ALA A 89 -15.29 10.68 3.02
N PRO A 90 -16.21 10.16 3.85
CA PRO A 90 -16.32 10.52 5.26
C PRO A 90 -15.35 9.75 6.16
N GLY A 91 -14.08 9.62 5.74
CA GLY A 91 -13.08 8.80 6.44
C GLY A 91 -12.89 9.19 7.89
N GLU A 92 -12.85 10.49 8.19
CA GLU A 92 -12.73 10.97 9.57
C GLU A 92 -13.85 10.44 10.47
N LYS A 93 -15.10 10.53 10.01
CA LYS A 93 -16.27 10.03 10.75
C LYS A 93 -16.25 8.50 10.90
N LEU A 94 -15.82 7.80 9.86
CA LEU A 94 -15.66 6.34 9.90
C LEU A 94 -14.63 5.92 10.94
N PHE A 95 -13.41 6.49 10.91
CA PHE A 95 -12.34 6.12 11.84
C PHE A 95 -12.64 6.57 13.26
N GLN A 96 -13.34 7.69 13.45
CA GLN A 96 -13.86 8.09 14.75
C GLN A 96 -14.82 7.03 15.29
N LYS A 97 -15.75 6.53 14.45
CA LYS A 97 -16.68 5.46 14.85
C LYS A 97 -15.97 4.15 15.18
N ILE A 98 -14.94 3.79 14.42
CA ILE A 98 -14.10 2.61 14.71
C ILE A 98 -13.42 2.77 16.08
N GLN A 99 -12.86 3.94 16.36
CA GLN A 99 -12.22 4.23 17.65
C GLN A 99 -13.22 4.18 18.82
N GLU A 100 -14.44 4.70 18.63
CA GLU A 100 -15.51 4.61 19.64
C GLU A 100 -15.87 3.16 20.00
N VAL A 101 -15.90 2.26 19.00
CA VAL A 101 -16.31 0.87 19.19
C VAL A 101 -15.18 -0.01 19.74
N PHE A 102 -13.96 0.16 19.22
CA PHE A 102 -12.83 -0.73 19.54
C PHE A 102 -11.82 -0.12 20.52
N GLY A 103 -11.98 1.16 20.90
CA GLY A 103 -11.06 1.90 21.77
C GLY A 103 -9.81 2.41 21.05
N GLU A 104 -9.30 1.65 20.10
CA GLU A 104 -8.22 2.01 19.19
C GLU A 104 -8.60 1.69 17.76
N VAL A 105 -7.81 2.15 16.78
CA VAL A 105 -8.00 1.80 15.38
C VAL A 105 -6.93 0.77 14.98
N PRO A 106 -7.25 -0.53 15.02
CA PRO A 106 -6.27 -1.62 14.78
C PRO A 106 -6.02 -1.82 13.28
N VAL A 107 -5.65 -0.75 12.60
CA VAL A 107 -5.51 -0.68 11.14
C VAL A 107 -4.13 -0.19 10.77
N LEU A 108 -3.53 -0.86 9.79
CA LEU A 108 -2.40 -0.42 9.01
C LEU A 108 -2.91 0.22 7.72
N ALA A 109 -2.52 1.47 7.47
CA ALA A 109 -2.91 2.19 6.27
C ALA A 109 -1.94 1.89 5.11
N GLU A 110 -2.45 1.38 4.00
CA GLU A 110 -1.68 1.38 2.75
C GLU A 110 -1.74 2.80 2.16
N ASP A 111 -0.63 3.50 2.24
CA ASP A 111 -0.43 4.89 1.85
C ASP A 111 0.68 5.02 0.79
N LEU A 112 0.68 4.12 -0.18
CA LEU A 112 1.60 4.12 -1.31
C LEU A 112 1.03 4.93 -2.49
N GLY A 113 1.90 5.37 -3.40
CA GLY A 113 1.52 6.17 -4.57
C GLY A 113 1.40 7.67 -4.28
N VAL A 114 0.50 8.34 -4.96
CA VAL A 114 0.31 9.80 -4.81
C VAL A 114 -0.50 10.09 -3.55
N ILE A 115 0.19 10.48 -2.49
CA ILE A 115 -0.41 10.80 -1.18
C ILE A 115 -0.39 12.31 -0.97
N THR A 116 -1.53 12.86 -0.59
CA THR A 116 -1.69 14.30 -0.31
C THR A 116 -1.58 14.60 1.18
N PRO A 117 -1.30 15.85 1.58
CA PRO A 117 -1.27 16.24 2.99
C PRO A 117 -2.55 15.89 3.77
N GLU A 118 -3.71 15.92 3.10
CA GLU A 118 -5.00 15.58 3.71
C GLU A 118 -5.09 14.09 4.04
N VAL A 119 -4.53 13.22 3.19
CA VAL A 119 -4.45 11.77 3.44
C VAL A 119 -3.52 11.48 4.62
N GLU A 120 -2.36 12.15 4.66
CA GLU A 120 -1.42 12.05 5.78
C GLU A 120 -2.06 12.53 7.09
N ALA A 121 -2.74 13.67 7.06
CA ALA A 121 -3.45 14.21 8.21
C ALA A 121 -4.52 13.25 8.74
N LEU A 122 -5.29 12.62 7.85
CA LEU A 122 -6.27 11.60 8.23
C LEU A 122 -5.60 10.38 8.89
N ARG A 123 -4.54 9.85 8.30
CA ARG A 123 -3.75 8.74 8.85
C ARG A 123 -3.20 9.09 10.24
N ASP A 124 -2.53 10.23 10.35
CA ASP A 124 -1.81 10.64 11.56
C ASP A 124 -2.76 11.01 12.70
N ARG A 125 -3.93 11.58 12.39
CA ARG A 125 -4.97 11.90 13.38
C ARG A 125 -5.39 10.67 14.20
N PHE A 126 -5.49 9.51 13.55
CA PHE A 126 -5.87 8.25 14.21
C PHE A 126 -4.66 7.39 14.60
N GLY A 127 -3.44 7.92 14.46
CA GLY A 127 -2.21 7.22 14.83
C GLY A 127 -1.94 5.96 14.03
N LEU A 128 -2.47 5.88 12.79
CA LEU A 128 -2.34 4.68 11.96
C LEU A 128 -0.92 4.54 11.44
N PRO A 129 -0.32 3.33 11.52
CA PRO A 129 0.94 3.07 10.84
C PRO A 129 0.75 3.13 9.32
N GLY A 130 1.64 3.83 8.62
CA GLY A 130 1.77 3.78 7.17
C GLY A 130 2.75 2.72 6.71
N MET A 131 2.92 2.57 5.40
CA MET A 131 3.82 1.60 4.79
C MET A 131 5.08 2.25 4.22
N LYS A 132 6.21 1.56 4.35
CA LYS A 132 7.49 1.91 3.73
C LYS A 132 8.04 0.69 2.98
N VAL A 133 8.27 0.86 1.68
CA VAL A 133 8.75 -0.21 0.79
C VAL A 133 10.16 0.11 0.34
N LEU A 134 11.13 -0.72 0.73
CA LEU A 134 12.55 -0.46 0.46
C LEU A 134 12.88 -0.52 -1.04
N LEU A 135 12.17 -1.32 -1.83
CA LEU A 135 12.39 -1.32 -3.28
C LEU A 135 12.05 0.01 -3.98
N PHE A 136 11.41 0.95 -3.31
CA PHE A 136 11.14 2.31 -3.81
C PHE A 136 12.15 3.34 -3.31
N ALA A 137 13.17 2.91 -2.55
CA ALA A 137 14.03 3.83 -1.80
C ALA A 137 15.25 4.33 -2.60
N PHE A 138 15.65 3.66 -3.69
CA PHE A 138 17.01 3.84 -4.24
C PHE A 138 17.07 4.55 -5.60
N ASP A 139 16.02 5.23 -6.02
CA ASP A 139 15.92 5.91 -7.32
C ASP A 139 16.19 7.43 -7.26
N ASP A 140 15.83 8.12 -6.17
CA ASP A 140 15.66 9.58 -6.13
C ASP A 140 16.54 10.30 -5.08
N GLY A 141 17.60 9.66 -4.61
CA GLY A 141 18.58 10.25 -3.68
C GLY A 141 18.14 10.27 -2.23
N MET A 142 18.89 11.04 -1.40
CA MET A 142 18.78 10.99 0.06
C MET A 142 17.46 11.52 0.65
N GLU A 143 16.70 12.30 -0.12
CA GLU A 143 15.40 12.85 0.30
C GLU A 143 14.24 11.86 0.10
N ASN A 144 14.50 10.71 -0.50
CA ASN A 144 13.46 9.71 -0.78
C ASN A 144 12.78 9.25 0.53
N PRO A 145 11.44 9.39 0.65
CA PRO A 145 10.69 9.09 1.89
C PRO A 145 10.67 7.61 2.27
N PHE A 146 11.13 6.73 1.38
CA PHE A 146 11.26 5.29 1.65
C PHE A 146 12.61 4.92 2.27
N LEU A 147 13.57 5.83 2.32
CA LEU A 147 14.84 5.61 3.02
C LEU A 147 14.63 5.65 4.54
N PRO A 148 15.15 4.69 5.30
CA PRO A 148 14.96 4.57 6.75
C PRO A 148 15.27 5.81 7.59
N HIS A 149 16.27 6.62 7.21
CA HIS A 149 16.59 7.85 7.94
C HIS A 149 15.52 8.96 7.80
N ASN A 150 14.64 8.86 6.78
CA ASN A 150 13.52 9.78 6.58
C ASN A 150 12.21 9.27 7.22
N TYR A 151 12.23 8.12 7.91
CA TYR A 151 11.04 7.64 8.60
C TYR A 151 10.68 8.56 9.77
N PRO A 152 9.37 8.72 10.08
CA PRO A 152 8.94 9.52 11.22
C PRO A 152 9.59 9.02 12.51
N ALA A 153 10.12 9.93 13.34
CA ALA A 153 10.82 9.60 14.59
C ALA A 153 9.95 8.78 15.56
N HIS A 154 8.62 8.89 15.50
CA HIS A 154 7.72 8.10 16.33
C HIS A 154 7.63 6.63 15.91
N GLY A 155 8.22 6.21 14.78
CA GLY A 155 8.31 4.83 14.30
C GLY A 155 6.98 4.17 13.91
N ARG A 156 5.87 4.90 13.83
CA ARG A 156 4.57 4.35 13.40
C ARG A 156 4.52 4.13 11.90
N VAL A 157 5.36 3.22 11.45
CA VAL A 157 5.42 2.73 10.07
C VAL A 157 5.67 1.23 10.09
N VAL A 158 5.25 0.56 9.04
CA VAL A 158 5.61 -0.83 8.77
C VAL A 158 6.53 -0.83 7.56
N VAL A 159 7.72 -1.41 7.70
CA VAL A 159 8.70 -1.51 6.62
C VAL A 159 8.60 -2.87 5.95
N TYR A 160 8.68 -2.86 4.64
CA TYR A 160 8.71 -4.02 3.75
C TYR A 160 9.97 -3.95 2.88
N THR A 161 10.54 -5.08 2.50
CA THR A 161 11.44 -5.10 1.35
C THR A 161 10.64 -4.79 0.09
N GLY A 162 9.65 -5.59 -0.22
CA GLY A 162 8.63 -5.39 -1.25
C GLY A 162 7.30 -5.96 -0.80
N THR A 163 6.23 -5.67 -1.53
CA THR A 163 4.89 -6.23 -1.34
C THR A 163 4.62 -7.32 -2.38
N HIS A 164 3.42 -7.91 -2.34
CA HIS A 164 2.97 -8.86 -3.36
C HIS A 164 2.88 -8.26 -4.77
N ASP A 165 2.84 -6.93 -4.91
CA ASP A 165 2.78 -6.22 -6.19
C ASP A 165 4.16 -5.91 -6.77
N ASN A 166 5.19 -5.96 -5.93
CA ASN A 166 6.57 -5.76 -6.37
C ASN A 166 7.18 -7.05 -6.93
N ASP A 167 8.28 -6.91 -7.65
CA ASP A 167 9.17 -8.05 -7.89
C ASP A 167 9.79 -8.52 -6.57
N THR A 168 10.38 -9.70 -6.55
CA THR A 168 11.24 -10.11 -5.43
C THR A 168 12.44 -9.16 -5.35
N THR A 169 13.04 -9.03 -4.17
CA THR A 169 14.22 -8.16 -4.01
C THR A 169 15.37 -8.57 -4.92
N LEU A 170 15.63 -9.86 -5.08
CA LEU A 170 16.66 -10.34 -5.98
C LEU A 170 16.31 -10.05 -7.45
N GLY A 171 15.04 -10.26 -7.85
CA GLY A 171 14.57 -9.93 -9.20
C GLY A 171 14.71 -8.46 -9.52
N TRP A 172 14.29 -7.59 -8.59
CA TRP A 172 14.48 -6.14 -8.70
C TRP A 172 15.97 -5.78 -8.83
N TYR A 173 16.83 -6.33 -7.97
CA TYR A 173 18.25 -6.02 -8.02
C TYR A 173 18.88 -6.39 -9.37
N ARG A 174 18.52 -7.54 -9.94
CA ARG A 174 19.03 -7.96 -11.26
C ARG A 174 18.68 -6.99 -12.38
N THR A 175 17.51 -6.36 -12.31
CA THR A 175 17.01 -5.40 -13.31
C THR A 175 17.29 -3.94 -12.97
N ALA A 176 17.67 -3.63 -11.74
CA ALA A 176 17.99 -2.27 -11.29
C ALA A 176 19.15 -1.68 -12.08
N THR A 177 19.10 -0.37 -12.28
CA THR A 177 20.15 0.38 -12.98
C THR A 177 21.47 0.36 -12.20
N PRO A 178 22.63 0.57 -12.88
CA PRO A 178 23.90 0.72 -12.18
C PRO A 178 23.88 1.85 -11.13
N HIS A 179 23.11 2.91 -11.36
CA HIS A 179 22.95 4.03 -10.42
C HIS A 179 22.26 3.57 -9.14
N GLU A 180 21.10 2.91 -9.25
CA GLU A 180 20.36 2.39 -8.10
C GLU A 180 21.19 1.40 -7.29
N LYS A 181 21.89 0.47 -7.96
CA LYS A 181 22.77 -0.50 -7.29
C LYS A 181 23.91 0.18 -6.53
N ALA A 182 24.56 1.17 -7.14
CA ALA A 182 25.66 1.90 -6.51
C ALA A 182 25.15 2.75 -5.35
N PHE A 183 23.99 3.41 -5.48
CA PHE A 183 23.39 4.19 -4.42
C PHE A 183 22.99 3.28 -3.24
N MET A 184 22.31 2.19 -3.50
CA MET A 184 21.93 1.21 -2.48
C MET A 184 23.14 0.66 -1.72
N ALA A 185 24.20 0.27 -2.43
CA ALA A 185 25.40 -0.28 -1.80
C ALA A 185 26.09 0.72 -0.86
N ARG A 186 26.20 2.01 -1.28
CA ARG A 186 26.73 3.08 -0.42
C ARG A 186 25.85 3.31 0.79
N TYR A 187 24.55 3.41 0.57
CA TYR A 187 23.58 3.62 1.65
C TYR A 187 23.62 2.50 2.68
N LEU A 188 23.67 1.25 2.25
CA LEU A 188 23.83 0.10 3.13
C LEU A 188 25.13 0.15 3.93
N ALA A 189 26.23 0.54 3.28
CA ALA A 189 27.53 0.68 3.95
C ALA A 189 27.50 1.72 5.08
N ASP A 190 26.80 2.85 4.91
CA ASP A 190 26.61 3.87 5.95
C ASP A 190 25.84 3.32 7.17
N TRP A 191 25.01 2.27 6.96
CA TRP A 191 24.33 1.53 8.03
C TRP A 191 25.15 0.33 8.57
N GLY A 192 26.40 0.16 8.11
CA GLY A 192 27.27 -0.95 8.48
C GLY A 192 26.81 -2.29 7.91
N ILE A 193 26.14 -2.26 6.75
CA ILE A 193 25.64 -3.46 6.05
C ILE A 193 26.40 -3.58 4.73
N THR A 194 26.98 -4.75 4.48
CA THR A 194 27.68 -5.05 3.23
C THR A 194 27.21 -6.40 2.69
N PHE A 195 27.34 -6.59 1.40
CA PHE A 195 27.07 -7.86 0.71
C PHE A 195 28.13 -8.10 -0.38
N ARG A 196 28.35 -9.33 -0.76
CA ARG A 196 29.35 -9.72 -1.77
C ARG A 196 28.70 -10.30 -3.02
N GLU A 197 27.68 -11.13 -2.82
CA GLU A 197 26.98 -11.82 -3.89
C GLU A 197 25.56 -11.24 -4.00
N GLU A 198 24.96 -11.31 -5.19
CA GLU A 198 23.61 -10.75 -5.41
C GLU A 198 22.52 -11.46 -4.58
N GLU A 199 22.72 -12.74 -4.27
CA GLU A 199 21.82 -13.53 -3.43
C GLU A 199 21.77 -13.04 -1.97
N GLU A 200 22.77 -12.27 -1.53
CA GLU A 200 22.78 -11.65 -0.19
C GLU A 200 21.97 -10.36 -0.13
N VAL A 201 21.62 -9.74 -1.26
CA VAL A 201 20.91 -8.45 -1.31
C VAL A 201 19.56 -8.48 -0.59
N PRO A 202 18.70 -9.52 -0.73
CA PRO A 202 17.46 -9.59 0.04
C PRO A 202 17.70 -9.52 1.55
N TRP A 203 18.70 -10.25 2.05
CA TRP A 203 19.06 -10.24 3.47
C TRP A 203 19.66 -8.92 3.91
N ALA A 204 20.44 -8.24 3.07
CA ALA A 204 20.96 -6.90 3.34
C ALA A 204 19.83 -5.88 3.50
N LEU A 205 18.81 -5.91 2.63
CA LEU A 205 17.64 -5.03 2.76
C LEU A 205 16.75 -5.40 3.96
N MET A 206 16.55 -6.67 4.25
CA MET A 206 15.85 -7.09 5.47
C MET A 206 16.58 -6.57 6.72
N HIS A 207 17.91 -6.66 6.75
CA HIS A 207 18.73 -6.14 7.84
C HIS A 207 18.57 -4.62 7.98
N LEU A 208 18.58 -3.88 6.87
CA LEU A 208 18.33 -2.44 6.85
C LEU A 208 16.96 -2.10 7.46
N GLY A 209 15.90 -2.80 7.05
CA GLY A 209 14.56 -2.62 7.60
C GLY A 209 14.49 -2.89 9.10
N MET A 210 15.14 -3.95 9.59
CA MET A 210 15.21 -4.28 11.01
C MET A 210 16.02 -3.27 11.85
N LYS A 211 16.99 -2.57 11.26
CA LYS A 211 17.76 -1.50 11.93
C LYS A 211 17.02 -0.16 11.94
N SER A 212 15.96 0.00 11.15
CA SER A 212 15.18 1.23 11.08
C SER A 212 14.36 1.49 12.35
N VAL A 213 13.77 2.68 12.49
CA VAL A 213 12.84 3.03 13.56
C VAL A 213 11.45 2.43 13.37
N ALA A 214 11.20 1.71 12.29
CA ALA A 214 9.89 1.12 11.99
C ALA A 214 9.45 0.18 13.13
N ARG A 215 8.18 0.31 13.52
CA ARG A 215 7.60 -0.51 14.60
C ARG A 215 7.44 -1.98 14.22
N LEU A 216 7.30 -2.27 12.94
CA LEU A 216 7.14 -3.62 12.42
C LEU A 216 7.86 -3.72 11.08
N ALA A 217 8.51 -4.86 10.86
CA ALA A 217 9.11 -5.24 9.57
C ALA A 217 8.43 -6.50 9.05
N VAL A 218 7.99 -6.47 7.80
CA VAL A 218 7.30 -7.60 7.14
C VAL A 218 8.01 -7.91 5.83
N TYR A 219 8.43 -9.14 5.66
CA TYR A 219 9.21 -9.57 4.50
C TYR A 219 8.54 -10.73 3.78
N PRO A 220 8.49 -10.70 2.42
CA PRO A 220 8.06 -11.84 1.63
C PRO A 220 8.95 -13.04 1.86
N VAL A 221 8.38 -14.24 1.94
CA VAL A 221 9.16 -15.46 2.09
C VAL A 221 10.10 -15.69 0.90
N GLN A 222 9.75 -15.19 -0.27
CA GLN A 222 10.59 -15.20 -1.47
C GLN A 222 11.92 -14.49 -1.25
N ASP A 223 11.91 -13.37 -0.50
CA ASP A 223 13.13 -12.63 -0.15
C ASP A 223 13.94 -13.36 0.91
N VAL A 224 13.29 -13.99 1.89
CA VAL A 224 13.98 -14.86 2.88
C VAL A 224 14.72 -16.00 2.20
N LEU A 225 14.13 -16.55 1.13
CA LEU A 225 14.71 -17.65 0.34
C LEU A 225 15.62 -17.15 -0.80
N ALA A 226 15.80 -15.84 -0.95
CA ALA A 226 16.59 -15.21 -2.01
C ALA A 226 16.18 -15.68 -3.42
N LEU A 227 14.87 -15.75 -3.70
CA LEU A 227 14.33 -16.17 -4.99
C LEU A 227 14.26 -15.00 -5.97
N GLY A 228 14.43 -15.27 -7.25
CA GLY A 228 14.32 -14.29 -8.33
C GLY A 228 12.87 -14.03 -8.78
N SER A 229 12.74 -13.32 -9.90
CA SER A 229 11.42 -12.88 -10.45
C SER A 229 10.48 -14.04 -10.79
N GLU A 230 10.98 -15.24 -10.96
CA GLU A 230 10.18 -16.47 -11.16
C GLU A 230 9.24 -16.76 -9.98
N ALA A 231 9.59 -16.25 -8.79
CA ALA A 231 8.78 -16.40 -7.57
C ALA A 231 7.87 -15.20 -7.30
N ARG A 232 7.82 -14.20 -8.18
CA ARG A 232 6.95 -13.02 -8.02
C ARG A 232 5.49 -13.43 -7.90
N MET A 233 4.78 -12.85 -6.94
CA MET A 233 3.39 -13.20 -6.64
C MET A 233 2.41 -12.57 -7.61
N ASN A 234 2.53 -11.27 -7.85
CA ASN A 234 1.58 -10.51 -8.66
C ASN A 234 2.27 -9.50 -9.59
N TYR A 235 1.72 -9.40 -10.80
CA TYR A 235 2.06 -8.37 -11.78
C TYR A 235 0.84 -7.47 -11.96
N PRO A 236 0.82 -6.26 -11.38
CA PRO A 236 -0.28 -5.31 -11.54
C PRO A 236 -0.61 -5.08 -13.02
N GLY A 237 -1.90 -5.04 -13.35
CA GLY A 237 -2.37 -4.85 -14.72
C GLY A 237 -2.35 -6.09 -15.61
N ARG A 238 -1.87 -7.25 -15.16
CA ARG A 238 -1.97 -8.52 -15.89
C ARG A 238 -3.20 -9.29 -15.44
N PRO A 239 -4.07 -9.74 -16.35
CA PRO A 239 -5.34 -10.40 -15.99
C PRO A 239 -5.16 -11.87 -15.57
N SER A 240 -3.99 -12.48 -15.80
CA SER A 240 -3.74 -13.90 -15.51
C SER A 240 -2.27 -14.16 -15.19
N GLY A 241 -1.96 -15.37 -14.68
CA GLY A 241 -0.59 -15.79 -14.34
C GLY A 241 -0.09 -15.27 -12.98
N ASN A 242 -0.97 -14.69 -12.17
CA ASN A 242 -0.68 -14.18 -10.84
C ASN A 242 -1.14 -15.16 -9.75
N TRP A 243 -0.62 -15.01 -8.52
CA TRP A 243 -1.02 -15.75 -7.31
C TRP A 243 -0.81 -17.27 -7.41
N ALA A 244 0.13 -17.70 -8.27
CA ALA A 244 0.38 -19.11 -8.56
C ALA A 244 1.61 -19.67 -7.84
N TRP A 245 2.54 -18.84 -7.37
CA TRP A 245 3.73 -19.29 -6.66
C TRP A 245 3.38 -20.02 -5.35
N ARG A 246 4.06 -21.19 -5.11
CA ARG A 246 3.90 -22.04 -3.93
C ARG A 246 5.25 -22.43 -3.39
#